data_317d968d897964c7d1e62971e43e6453
#
_entry.id   317d968d897964c7d1e62971e43e6453
#
_cell.length_a   1.000
_cell.length_b   1.000
_cell.length_c   1.000
_cell.angle_alpha   90.00
_cell.angle_beta   90.00
_cell.angle_gamma   90.00
#
_symmetry.space_group_name_H-M   'P 1'
#
loop_
_entity.id
_entity.type
_entity.pdbx_description
1 polymer ?
#
loop_
_entity_poly.entity_id
_entity_poly.type
_entity_poly.pdbx_seq_one_letter_code
_entity_poly.pdbx_strand_id
1 'polypeptide(L)'
;MFLLGRWLGGVAYLCGLLLIFMLTMLVLHLLRGQGPIQLLVYLQTFAMLLLPLLFFTAAMALLCDAWAPLMGRRGDVLYFIFYMAQLAGPIVLTADSNDAWSPLLLLDFSGMGATVLTVKALLHTSNFVIGGGDFNPALPPVILPTWLWSAE
;
A
#
# COMPACT_ATOMS: atom_id res chain seq x y z
N MET A 1 28.56 -4.57 -9.85
CA MET A 1 28.75 -4.45 -8.39
C MET A 1 28.24 -3.12 -7.85
N PHE A 2 28.54 -1.97 -8.46
CA PHE A 2 28.17 -0.64 -7.97
C PHE A 2 26.64 -0.40 -7.89
N LEU A 3 25.87 -0.77 -8.91
CA LEU A 3 24.41 -0.62 -8.94
C LEU A 3 23.71 -1.46 -7.86
N LEU A 4 24.18 -2.66 -7.63
CA LEU A 4 23.64 -3.55 -6.61
C LEU A 4 23.87 -2.98 -5.20
N GLY A 5 25.05 -2.39 -4.94
CA GLY A 5 25.33 -1.71 -3.68
C GLY A 5 24.42 -0.50 -3.43
N ARG A 6 24.15 0.31 -4.46
CA ARG A 6 23.21 1.43 -4.36
C ARG A 6 21.77 0.95 -4.11
N TRP A 7 21.34 -0.11 -4.79
CA TRP A 7 20.02 -0.69 -4.58
C TRP A 7 19.84 -1.21 -3.15
N LEU A 8 20.81 -2.02 -2.68
CA LEU A 8 20.79 -2.53 -1.30
C LEU A 8 20.81 -1.41 -0.26
N GLY A 9 21.59 -0.35 -0.50
CA GLY A 9 21.60 0.83 0.36
C GLY A 9 20.23 1.53 0.41
N GLY A 10 19.58 1.69 -0.74
CA GLY A 10 18.21 2.23 -0.83
C GLY A 10 17.20 1.35 -0.12
N VAL A 11 17.25 0.04 -0.33
CA VAL A 11 16.38 -0.92 0.37
C VAL A 11 16.60 -0.87 1.88
N ALA A 12 17.84 -0.86 2.35
CA ALA A 12 18.14 -0.79 3.78
C ALA A 12 17.62 0.51 4.42
N TYR A 13 17.78 1.64 3.73
CA TYR A 13 17.25 2.92 4.18
C TYR A 13 15.72 2.90 4.29
N LEU A 14 15.03 2.42 3.25
CA LEU A 14 13.57 2.32 3.24
C LEU A 14 13.05 1.32 4.29
N CYS A 15 13.75 0.20 4.49
CA CYS A 15 13.43 -0.74 5.58
C CYS A 15 13.54 -0.08 6.95
N GLY A 16 14.57 0.75 7.18
CA GLY A 16 14.70 1.52 8.41
C GLY A 16 13.52 2.45 8.65
N LEU A 17 13.09 3.20 7.64
CA LEU A 17 11.91 4.07 7.73
C LEU A 17 10.62 3.26 7.99
N LEU A 18 10.46 2.13 7.32
CA LEU A 18 9.34 1.25 7.51
C LEU A 18 9.26 0.70 8.95
N LEU A 19 10.39 0.29 9.51
CA LEU A 19 10.47 -0.17 10.90
C LEU A 19 10.09 0.94 11.89
N ILE A 20 10.56 2.17 11.67
CA ILE A 20 10.18 3.32 12.50
C ILE A 20 8.67 3.54 12.42
N PHE A 21 8.10 3.48 11.21
CA PHE A 21 6.65 3.63 11.02
C PHE A 21 5.87 2.52 11.73
N MET A 22 6.30 1.26 11.61
CA MET A 22 5.70 0.12 12.28
C MET A 22 5.72 0.28 13.81
N LEU A 23 6.87 0.69 14.36
CA LEU A 23 7.01 0.94 15.81
C LEU A 23 6.10 2.09 16.26
N THR A 24 6.01 3.16 15.48
CA THR A 24 5.13 4.29 15.79
C THR A 24 3.67 3.86 15.84
N MET A 25 3.21 3.07 14.86
CA MET A 25 1.86 2.53 14.85
C MET A 25 1.59 1.61 16.03
N LEU A 26 2.56 0.77 16.41
CA LEU A 26 2.46 -0.11 17.55
C LEU A 26 2.37 0.67 18.87
N VAL A 27 3.17 1.71 19.04
CA VAL A 27 3.12 2.61 20.21
C VAL A 27 1.78 3.34 20.28
N LEU A 28 1.26 3.85 19.16
CA LEU A 28 -0.05 4.50 19.11
C LEU A 28 -1.17 3.52 19.49
N HIS A 29 -1.08 2.26 19.04
CA HIS A 29 -2.04 1.23 19.42
C HIS A 29 -1.99 0.93 20.92
N LEU A 30 -0.79 0.83 21.50
CA LEU A 30 -0.59 0.67 22.94
C LEU A 30 -1.20 1.82 23.75
N LEU A 31 -0.99 3.06 23.30
CA LEU A 31 -1.48 4.27 23.99
C LEU A 31 -3.00 4.41 23.90
N ARG A 32 -3.62 4.01 22.78
CA ARG A 32 -5.08 4.09 22.59
C ARG A 32 -5.85 2.95 23.26
N GLY A 33 -5.20 1.82 23.62
CA GLY A 33 -5.80 0.73 24.41
C GLY A 33 -6.99 0.03 23.75
N GLN A 34 -7.11 0.10 22.43
CA GLN A 34 -8.24 -0.50 21.69
C GLN A 34 -7.89 -1.92 21.25
N GLY A 35 -8.16 -2.91 22.10
CA GLY A 35 -8.08 -4.33 21.76
C GLY A 35 -6.72 -5.01 22.02
N PRO A 36 -6.65 -6.34 21.88
CA PRO A 36 -5.43 -7.11 22.09
C PRO A 36 -4.41 -6.85 20.97
N ILE A 37 -3.16 -6.63 21.37
CA ILE A 37 -2.06 -6.42 20.41
C ILE A 37 -1.69 -7.77 19.80
N GLN A 38 -1.96 -7.93 18.52
CA GLN A 38 -1.56 -9.08 17.74
C GLN A 38 -0.31 -8.75 16.89
N LEU A 39 0.86 -8.88 17.49
CA LEU A 39 2.14 -8.54 16.87
C LEU A 39 2.36 -9.28 15.54
N LEU A 40 1.88 -10.53 15.46
CA LEU A 40 1.99 -11.36 14.28
C LEU A 40 1.21 -10.75 13.09
N VAL A 41 0.02 -10.22 13.33
CA VAL A 41 -0.82 -9.59 12.32
C VAL A 41 -0.14 -8.32 11.77
N TYR A 42 0.44 -7.51 12.67
CA TYR A 42 1.23 -6.35 12.27
C TYR A 42 2.40 -6.75 11.37
N LEU A 43 3.20 -7.72 11.82
CA LEU A 43 4.37 -8.17 11.08
C LEU A 43 3.99 -8.76 9.71
N GLN A 44 2.93 -9.54 9.65
CA GLN A 44 2.44 -10.15 8.42
C GLN A 44 1.96 -9.10 7.42
N THR A 45 1.18 -8.12 7.87
CA THR A 45 0.69 -7.02 7.02
C THR A 45 1.85 -6.21 6.46
N PHE A 46 2.82 -5.84 7.30
CA PHE A 46 4.00 -5.10 6.88
C PHE A 46 4.88 -5.91 5.92
N ALA A 47 5.08 -7.20 6.19
CA ALA A 47 5.89 -8.06 5.34
C ALA A 47 5.23 -8.34 3.98
N MET A 48 3.93 -8.63 3.95
CA MET A 48 3.25 -8.99 2.71
C MET A 48 2.93 -7.80 1.82
N LEU A 49 2.57 -6.66 2.41
CA LEU A 49 2.12 -5.50 1.64
C LEU A 49 3.25 -4.52 1.35
N LEU A 50 4.03 -4.16 2.36
CA LEU A 50 5.00 -3.08 2.26
C LEU A 50 6.38 -3.53 1.77
N LEU A 51 6.79 -4.77 2.03
CA LEU A 51 8.08 -5.27 1.59
C LEU A 51 8.20 -5.34 0.05
N PRO A 52 7.24 -5.94 -0.70
CA PRO A 52 7.29 -5.94 -2.16
C PRO A 52 7.27 -4.52 -2.74
N LEU A 53 6.43 -3.63 -2.18
CA LEU A 53 6.35 -2.23 -2.60
C LEU A 53 7.69 -1.52 -2.40
N LEU A 54 8.39 -1.77 -1.30
CA LEU A 54 9.68 -1.20 -0.98
C LEU A 54 10.78 -1.63 -1.98
N PHE A 55 10.85 -2.93 -2.29
CA PHE A 55 11.79 -3.46 -3.30
C PHE A 55 11.53 -2.85 -4.68
N PHE A 56 10.27 -2.76 -5.06
CA PHE A 56 9.85 -2.14 -6.31
C PHE A 56 10.21 -0.65 -6.36
N THR A 57 9.92 0.10 -5.30
CA THR A 57 10.24 1.53 -5.19
C THR A 57 11.74 1.78 -5.30
N ALA A 58 12.56 0.99 -4.61
CA ALA A 58 14.02 1.08 -4.68
C ALA A 58 14.55 0.76 -6.09
N ALA A 59 13.96 -0.23 -6.77
CA ALA A 59 14.34 -0.60 -8.13
C ALA A 59 13.97 0.49 -9.14
N MET A 60 12.78 1.08 -9.01
CA MET A 60 12.32 2.18 -9.87
C MET A 60 13.16 3.45 -9.68
N ALA A 61 13.49 3.80 -8.45
CA ALA A 61 14.37 4.93 -8.16
C ALA A 61 15.75 4.74 -8.83
N LEU A 62 16.32 3.53 -8.72
CA LEU A 62 17.58 3.20 -9.36
C LEU A 62 17.50 3.24 -10.89
N LEU A 63 16.38 2.79 -11.47
CA LEU A 63 16.14 2.85 -12.91
C LEU A 63 16.11 4.30 -13.40
N CYS A 64 15.41 5.18 -12.68
CA CYS A 64 15.36 6.61 -13.00
C CYS A 64 16.74 7.28 -12.91
N ASP A 65 17.55 6.87 -11.94
CA ASP A 65 18.93 7.38 -11.78
C ASP A 65 19.90 6.84 -12.83
N ALA A 66 19.72 5.59 -13.28
CA ALA A 66 20.64 4.93 -14.19
C ALA A 66 20.36 5.21 -15.66
N TRP A 67 19.14 5.59 -16.00
CA TRP A 67 18.74 5.82 -17.40
C TRP A 67 18.96 7.26 -17.79
N ALA A 68 19.92 7.52 -18.69
CA ALA A 68 20.33 8.84 -19.12
C ALA A 68 19.19 9.81 -19.50
N PRO A 69 18.11 9.41 -20.22
CA PRO A 69 16.98 10.29 -20.52
C PRO A 69 16.19 10.76 -19.29
N LEU A 70 16.23 9.98 -18.20
CA LEU A 70 15.51 10.25 -16.94
C LEU A 70 16.40 10.89 -15.88
N MET A 71 17.71 11.08 -16.17
CA MET A 71 18.65 11.65 -15.22
C MET A 71 18.25 13.08 -14.82
N GLY A 72 18.16 13.34 -13.52
CA GLY A 72 17.84 14.64 -12.95
C GLY A 72 16.35 14.95 -12.86
N ARG A 73 15.97 16.23 -12.89
CA ARG A 73 14.61 16.74 -12.62
C ARG A 73 13.49 16.05 -13.43
N ARG A 74 13.80 15.57 -14.64
CA ARG A 74 12.81 14.86 -15.47
C ARG A 74 12.44 13.50 -14.90
N GLY A 75 13.41 12.78 -14.35
CA GLY A 75 13.18 11.50 -13.69
C GLY A 75 12.35 11.65 -12.43
N ASP A 76 12.62 12.68 -11.63
CA ASP A 76 11.85 12.95 -10.40
C ASP A 76 10.37 13.20 -10.70
N VAL A 77 10.09 14.01 -11.74
CA VAL A 77 8.71 14.30 -12.16
C VAL A 77 8.02 13.04 -12.68
N LEU A 78 8.71 12.25 -13.52
CA LEU A 78 8.15 11.01 -14.08
C LEU A 78 7.90 9.97 -12.99
N TYR A 79 8.82 9.83 -12.04
CA TYR A 79 8.68 8.97 -10.87
C TYR A 79 7.48 9.40 -10.01
N PHE A 80 7.32 10.71 -9.78
CA PHE A 80 6.17 11.24 -9.04
C PHE A 80 4.85 10.94 -9.73
N ILE A 81 4.76 11.14 -11.04
CA ILE A 81 3.55 10.82 -11.84
C ILE A 81 3.25 9.34 -11.77
N PHE A 82 4.27 8.50 -11.94
CA PHE A 82 4.13 7.05 -11.84
C PHE A 82 3.64 6.62 -10.45
N TYR A 83 4.23 7.19 -9.38
CA TYR A 83 3.82 6.92 -8.01
C TYR A 83 2.37 7.33 -7.76
N MET A 84 1.96 8.51 -8.23
CA MET A 84 0.57 8.96 -8.14
C MET A 84 -0.39 8.05 -8.91
N ALA A 85 0.01 7.59 -10.10
CA ALA A 85 -0.77 6.65 -10.88
C ALA A 85 -0.93 5.29 -10.17
N GLN A 86 0.12 4.80 -9.51
CA GLN A 86 0.08 3.57 -8.72
C GLN A 86 -0.79 3.70 -7.46
N LEU A 87 -0.84 4.87 -6.85
CA LEU A 87 -1.66 5.11 -5.67
C LEU A 87 -3.14 5.29 -6.02
N ALA A 88 -3.44 6.13 -7.02
CA ALA A 88 -4.80 6.50 -7.39
C ALA A 88 -5.44 5.53 -8.41
N GLY A 89 -4.64 4.96 -9.32
CA GLY A 89 -5.12 4.13 -10.41
C GLY A 89 -5.93 2.92 -9.93
N PRO A 90 -5.43 2.08 -9.04
CA PRO A 90 -6.17 0.93 -8.52
C PRO A 90 -7.47 1.32 -7.82
N ILE A 91 -7.48 2.44 -7.09
CA ILE A 91 -8.68 2.96 -6.41
C ILE A 91 -9.73 3.36 -7.45
N VAL A 92 -9.34 4.12 -8.47
CA VAL A 92 -10.26 4.57 -9.53
C VAL A 92 -10.80 3.39 -10.33
N LEU A 93 -9.94 2.44 -10.71
CA LEU A 93 -10.33 1.26 -11.48
C LEU A 93 -11.29 0.34 -10.72
N THR A 94 -11.15 0.25 -9.40
CA THR A 94 -12.00 -0.58 -8.55
C THR A 94 -13.23 0.17 -8.05
N ALA A 95 -13.26 1.51 -8.10
CA ALA A 95 -14.39 2.30 -7.66
C ALA A 95 -15.65 2.03 -8.48
N ASP A 96 -15.54 1.96 -9.80
CA ASP A 96 -16.67 1.80 -10.74
C ASP A 96 -16.90 0.34 -11.17
N SER A 97 -15.95 -0.57 -10.92
CA SER A 97 -16.09 -1.97 -11.33
C SER A 97 -16.97 -2.75 -10.35
N ASN A 98 -18.01 -3.39 -10.89
CA ASN A 98 -18.80 -4.40 -10.17
C ASN A 98 -18.12 -5.77 -10.21
N ASP A 99 -17.09 -5.94 -11.04
CA ASP A 99 -16.37 -7.20 -11.20
C ASP A 99 -15.27 -7.35 -10.16
N ALA A 100 -15.28 -8.49 -9.49
CA ALA A 100 -14.33 -8.82 -8.42
C ALA A 100 -12.88 -8.94 -8.90
N TRP A 101 -12.61 -9.05 -10.21
CA TRP A 101 -11.27 -9.25 -10.74
C TRP A 101 -11.02 -8.50 -12.05
N SER A 102 -10.01 -7.64 -12.06
CA SER A 102 -9.46 -7.03 -13.26
C SER A 102 -7.97 -7.41 -13.39
N PRO A 103 -7.47 -7.80 -14.59
CA PRO A 103 -6.05 -8.07 -14.79
C PRO A 103 -5.15 -6.86 -14.47
N LEU A 104 -5.71 -5.65 -14.43
CA LEU A 104 -5.01 -4.43 -14.00
C LEU A 104 -4.66 -4.44 -12.50
N LEU A 105 -5.36 -5.23 -11.68
CA LEU A 105 -5.01 -5.41 -10.26
C LEU A 105 -3.68 -6.15 -10.06
N LEU A 106 -3.19 -6.89 -11.06
CA LEU A 106 -1.85 -7.47 -11.03
C LEU A 106 -0.74 -6.40 -11.02
N LEU A 107 -1.06 -5.20 -11.50
CA LEU A 107 -0.16 -4.04 -11.47
C LEU A 107 -0.35 -3.16 -10.23
N ASP A 108 -1.25 -3.56 -9.32
CA ASP A 108 -1.47 -2.86 -8.05
C ASP A 108 -0.41 -3.25 -7.02
N PHE A 109 0.76 -2.64 -7.14
CA PHE A 109 1.85 -2.83 -6.18
C PHE A 109 1.56 -2.18 -4.81
N SER A 110 0.56 -1.30 -4.73
CA SER A 110 0.14 -0.64 -3.50
C SER A 110 -0.79 -1.50 -2.64
N GLY A 111 -1.48 -2.50 -3.23
CA GLY A 111 -2.52 -3.29 -2.59
C GLY A 111 -3.81 -2.52 -2.28
N MET A 112 -3.90 -1.27 -2.72
CA MET A 112 -5.08 -0.41 -2.45
C MET A 112 -6.33 -0.92 -3.17
N GLY A 113 -6.19 -1.38 -4.41
CA GLY A 113 -7.31 -1.94 -5.18
C GLY A 113 -7.87 -3.20 -4.53
N ALA A 114 -7.00 -4.12 -4.11
CA ALA A 114 -7.41 -5.32 -3.39
C ALA A 114 -8.13 -4.98 -2.08
N THR A 115 -7.64 -3.97 -1.35
CA THR A 115 -8.27 -3.50 -0.11
C THR A 115 -9.67 -2.94 -0.39
N VAL A 116 -9.83 -2.08 -1.42
CA VAL A 116 -11.12 -1.51 -1.81
C VAL A 116 -12.11 -2.60 -2.21
N LEU A 117 -11.69 -3.59 -3.02
CA LEU A 117 -12.56 -4.71 -3.40
C LEU A 117 -13.01 -5.53 -2.20
N THR A 118 -12.10 -5.82 -1.26
CA THR A 118 -12.43 -6.57 -0.05
C THR A 118 -13.44 -5.80 0.81
N VAL A 119 -13.25 -4.51 0.99
CA VAL A 119 -14.19 -3.66 1.74
C VAL A 119 -15.54 -3.60 1.06
N LYS A 120 -15.60 -3.46 -0.28
CA LYS A 120 -16.85 -3.51 -1.05
C LYS A 120 -17.58 -4.83 -0.87
N ALA A 121 -16.86 -5.94 -0.96
CA ALA A 121 -17.42 -7.28 -0.77
C ALA A 121 -18.01 -7.46 0.64
N LEU A 122 -17.31 -6.99 1.67
CA LEU A 122 -17.75 -7.06 3.06
C LEU A 122 -18.97 -6.17 3.36
N LEU A 123 -19.01 -4.98 2.77
CA LEU A 123 -20.10 -4.02 3.00
C LEU A 123 -21.28 -4.23 2.05
N HIS A 124 -21.17 -5.13 1.08
CA HIS A 124 -22.16 -5.33 0.01
C HIS A 124 -22.56 -4.01 -0.67
N THR A 125 -21.61 -3.09 -0.83
CA THR A 125 -21.84 -1.77 -1.43
C THR A 125 -21.16 -1.69 -2.80
N SER A 126 -21.87 -1.11 -3.78
CA SER A 126 -21.30 -0.84 -5.10
C SER A 126 -20.41 0.41 -5.12
N ASN A 127 -20.67 1.36 -4.22
CA ASN A 127 -19.96 2.63 -4.15
C ASN A 127 -19.10 2.70 -2.89
N PHE A 128 -17.82 3.01 -3.09
CA PHE A 128 -16.87 3.22 -2.00
C PHE A 128 -16.23 4.59 -2.17
N VAL A 129 -16.39 5.44 -1.15
CA VAL A 129 -15.81 6.79 -1.13
C VAL A 129 -14.82 6.88 0.03
N ILE A 130 -13.57 7.20 -0.27
CA ILE A 130 -12.52 7.37 0.73
C ILE A 130 -12.52 8.82 1.20
N GLY A 131 -12.84 9.05 2.48
CA GLY A 131 -12.69 10.36 3.13
C GLY A 131 -13.71 11.42 2.78
N GLY A 132 -14.80 11.07 2.09
CA GLY A 132 -15.82 12.03 1.66
C GLY A 132 -17.24 11.82 2.24
N GLY A 133 -17.42 10.84 3.11
CA GLY A 133 -18.71 10.55 3.72
C GLY A 133 -18.86 11.15 5.12
N ASP A 134 -20.10 11.49 5.49
CA ASP A 134 -20.41 11.89 6.85
C ASP A 134 -20.20 10.69 7.79
N PHE A 135 -19.42 10.92 8.84
CA PHE A 135 -19.22 9.91 9.88
C PHE A 135 -20.53 9.70 10.65
N ASN A 136 -21.13 8.53 10.52
CA ASN A 136 -22.31 8.15 11.28
C ASN A 136 -21.90 7.28 12.48
N PRO A 137 -21.89 7.82 13.72
CA PRO A 137 -21.49 7.07 14.91
C PRO A 137 -22.46 5.95 15.30
N ALA A 138 -23.66 5.90 14.70
CA ALA A 138 -24.65 4.86 14.96
C ALA A 138 -24.39 3.56 14.18
N LEU A 139 -23.49 3.59 13.17
CA LEU A 139 -23.12 2.38 12.43
C LEU A 139 -22.11 1.56 13.22
N PRO A 140 -22.28 0.23 13.31
CA PRO A 140 -21.31 -0.63 13.96
C PRO A 140 -19.95 -0.55 13.23
N PRO A 141 -18.83 -0.61 13.97
CA PRO A 141 -17.51 -0.61 13.36
C PRO A 141 -17.35 -1.82 12.43
N VAL A 142 -16.88 -1.57 11.21
CA VAL A 142 -16.56 -2.65 10.26
C VAL A 142 -15.28 -3.32 10.70
N ILE A 143 -15.39 -4.57 11.12
CA ILE A 143 -14.23 -5.41 11.48
C ILE A 143 -13.75 -6.07 10.20
N LEU A 144 -12.60 -5.62 9.69
CA LEU A 144 -11.94 -6.26 8.56
C LEU A 144 -11.39 -7.62 9.00
N PRO A 145 -11.55 -8.68 8.19
CA PRO A 145 -10.97 -9.97 8.51
C PRO A 145 -9.44 -9.86 8.55
N THR A 146 -8.82 -10.60 9.47
CA THR A 146 -7.35 -10.63 9.63
C THR A 146 -6.63 -11.21 8.41
N TRP A 147 -7.37 -11.93 7.57
CA TRP A 147 -6.88 -12.57 6.35
C TRP A 147 -7.58 -11.96 5.13
N LEU A 148 -7.03 -10.87 4.61
CA LEU A 148 -7.50 -10.26 3.36
C LEU A 148 -7.20 -11.12 2.12
N TRP A 149 -6.40 -12.17 2.28
CA TRP A 149 -5.84 -12.99 1.21
C TRP A 149 -6.21 -14.49 1.33
N SER A 150 -7.23 -14.85 2.09
CA SER A 150 -7.74 -16.21 2.03
C SER A 150 -8.38 -16.42 0.65
N ALA A 151 -7.73 -17.24 -0.16
CA ALA A 151 -8.35 -17.78 -1.36
C ALA A 151 -9.43 -18.77 -0.93
N GLU A 152 -10.69 -18.37 -0.88
CA GLU A 152 -11.87 -19.20 -1.05
C GLU A 152 -12.50 -18.91 -2.39
#